data_49b146dfc88965ab70df0af807f6f324
#
_entry.id   49b146dfc88965ab70df0af807f6f324
#
_cell.length_a   1.000
_cell.length_b   1.000
_cell.length_c   1.000
_cell.angle_alpha   90.00
_cell.angle_beta   90.00
_cell.angle_gamma   90.00
#
_symmetry.space_group_name_H-M   'P 1'
#
loop_
_entity.id
_entity.type
_entity.pdbx_description
1 polymer ?
#
loop_
_entity_poly.entity_id
_entity_poly.type
_entity_poly.pdbx_seq_one_letter_code
_entity_poly.pdbx_strand_id
1 'polypeptide(L)'
;VAKGWITTFGPLGFRARGLDASWPDTNFRGFFPKTMLDPNGEPVANLYTVTQVIEGSPAEKYVKEGDLILGIDGHLFKTSQSLDVLYGPYQHQNRRGLDMHAGLLVDKAEGAGKITLNLIPAESVEKIQGIQPLWKEAFREERAKKPVSLSIPVKGGQQVRLRVDDGGNGIGSDGFEWSDLRLEGPGGTVPLTKAQQYTVGYGEARYDAKSKVWQAHAVSSLVFDIPKGDWNLKGTGTPRWSASVGVTVQVGGSAALPDAVKKYVKNVTFKIPQLGSYALGFPKNCAKSKAVVHMMSEWLAAQQREDGSWERPGGYCGNHYDTGWAGLALMATGNPKYDPVIKKAAQYIAFSGSQCWWAVPQASAGIFLCEYWLRYRDNSVLPAIRNGVQRMKNEVLYGDFVTGHGIHPGYRGTGVSIGGSHMCLFLALASKTPARTEDGVLDKMMDHAQSICPTGMGPYGRMTETFTFEPDRECGGTYSGRHGPYYIASLICGGPELYTKNSRIMYGEGPIGGCDQGHSSETLSIMWALPAYWRTNPEAYYKNMEAFRWKLTLLRPFDGGMMQNPNRLELMTADSVIGTYIRTSIWITALCAERQNLAITGKPEFQAKTFRKVPPIIDTESRFLNTYVRNW
;
A
#
# COMPACT_ATOMS: atom_id res chain seq x y z
N VAL A 1 6.97 -0.72 13.76
CA VAL A 1 5.60 -1.05 13.37
C VAL A 1 4.72 0.14 13.67
N ALA A 2 4.08 0.70 12.64
CA ALA A 2 3.26 1.89 12.78
C ALA A 2 2.05 1.60 13.70
N LYS A 3 1.93 2.35 14.76
CA LYS A 3 0.79 2.32 15.67
C LYS A 3 -0.15 3.47 15.28
N GLY A 4 -1.17 3.16 14.51
CA GLY A 4 -2.03 4.12 13.84
C GLY A 4 -1.56 4.36 12.41
N TRP A 5 -2.50 4.36 11.53
CA TRP A 5 -2.29 4.49 10.10
C TRP A 5 -3.37 5.41 9.52
N ILE A 6 -3.07 5.98 8.39
CA ILE A 6 -4.04 6.76 7.65
C ILE A 6 -4.72 5.83 6.64
N THR A 7 -6.03 5.82 6.67
CA THR A 7 -6.88 5.08 5.75
C THR A 7 -7.56 6.03 4.80
N THR A 8 -7.53 5.71 3.52
CA THR A 8 -8.28 6.41 2.48
C THR A 8 -9.68 5.81 2.41
N PHE A 9 -10.70 6.65 2.57
CA PHE A 9 -12.10 6.33 2.32
C PHE A 9 -12.48 6.84 0.93
N GLY A 10 -11.94 6.19 -0.11
CA GLY A 10 -12.03 6.65 -1.50
C GLY A 10 -13.46 6.90 -2.00
N PRO A 11 -14.44 5.98 -1.78
CA PRO A 11 -15.83 6.20 -2.20
C PRO A 11 -16.49 7.41 -1.54
N LEU A 12 -16.00 7.80 -0.36
CA LEU A 12 -16.52 8.93 0.42
C LEU A 12 -15.73 10.21 0.15
N GLY A 13 -14.45 10.07 -0.23
CA GLY A 13 -13.56 11.17 -0.55
C GLY A 13 -12.95 11.86 0.66
N PHE A 14 -12.55 11.09 1.68
CA PHE A 14 -11.75 11.62 2.78
C PHE A 14 -10.66 10.64 3.21
N ARG A 15 -9.70 11.13 3.96
CA ARG A 15 -8.68 10.34 4.65
C ARG A 15 -8.85 10.48 6.15
N ALA A 16 -8.61 9.41 6.87
CA ALA A 16 -8.75 9.40 8.31
C ALA A 16 -7.71 8.51 8.98
N ARG A 17 -7.31 8.88 10.19
CA ARG A 17 -6.41 8.08 11.02
C ARG A 17 -7.23 7.11 11.85
N GLY A 18 -6.95 5.82 11.69
CA GLY A 18 -7.53 4.75 12.47
C GLY A 18 -6.89 4.63 13.85
N LEU A 19 -7.71 4.43 14.86
CA LEU A 19 -7.32 4.10 16.23
C LEU A 19 -8.05 2.81 16.63
N ASP A 20 -7.29 1.75 16.83
CA ASP A 20 -7.80 0.43 17.21
C ASP A 20 -7.61 0.21 18.72
N ALA A 21 -8.72 0.10 19.43
CA ALA A 21 -8.76 -0.08 20.88
C ALA A 21 -8.19 -1.43 21.37
N SER A 22 -8.17 -2.45 20.51
CA SER A 22 -7.63 -3.77 20.84
C SER A 22 -6.09 -3.83 20.83
N TRP A 23 -5.44 -2.77 20.36
CA TRP A 23 -3.99 -2.75 20.30
C TRP A 23 -3.41 -2.65 21.71
N PRO A 24 -2.55 -3.58 22.13
CA PRO A 24 -2.05 -3.65 23.53
C PRO A 24 -1.14 -2.48 23.90
N ASP A 25 -0.90 -1.56 22.99
CA ASP A 25 0.05 -0.48 23.21
C ASP A 25 -0.61 0.75 23.80
N THR A 26 -0.24 1.00 25.03
CA THR A 26 -0.74 2.09 25.86
C THR A 26 -0.46 3.50 25.32
N ASN A 27 0.36 3.63 24.27
CA ASN A 27 0.75 4.93 23.72
C ASN A 27 -0.38 5.68 23.00
N PHE A 28 -1.48 4.98 22.64
CA PHE A 28 -2.64 5.61 22.04
C PHE A 28 -3.62 6.26 23.00
N ARG A 29 -3.56 5.96 24.28
CA ARG A 29 -4.50 6.49 25.28
C ARG A 29 -4.60 8.02 25.28
N GLY A 30 -3.53 8.70 24.90
CA GLY A 30 -3.53 10.16 24.80
C GLY A 30 -4.26 10.73 23.59
N PHE A 31 -4.63 9.92 22.61
CA PHE A 31 -5.40 10.35 21.43
C PHE A 31 -6.90 10.12 21.56
N PHE A 32 -7.29 9.20 22.44
CA PHE A 32 -8.69 9.05 22.77
C PHE A 32 -9.13 10.18 23.69
N PRO A 33 -10.28 10.78 23.48
CA PRO A 33 -10.94 11.53 24.51
C PRO A 33 -11.01 10.65 25.77
N LYS A 34 -10.64 11.17 26.93
CA LYS A 34 -10.74 10.42 28.21
C LYS A 34 -12.14 9.85 28.43
N THR A 35 -13.13 10.47 27.80
CA THR A 35 -14.53 10.05 27.80
C THR A 35 -14.85 8.81 27.00
N MET A 36 -13.94 8.37 26.14
CA MET A 36 -14.01 7.11 25.39
C MET A 36 -13.16 6.01 26.02
N LEU A 37 -12.62 6.25 27.20
CA LEU A 37 -11.98 5.25 28.02
C LEU A 37 -12.97 4.71 29.03
N ASP A 38 -12.86 3.43 29.35
CA ASP A 38 -13.58 2.84 30.46
C ASP A 38 -13.03 3.36 31.82
N PRO A 39 -13.63 2.99 32.96
CA PRO A 39 -13.12 3.38 34.27
C PRO A 39 -11.68 2.96 34.56
N ASN A 40 -11.18 1.94 33.86
CA ASN A 40 -9.80 1.44 33.97
C ASN A 40 -8.85 2.18 33.02
N GLY A 41 -9.36 3.10 32.21
CA GLY A 41 -8.59 3.86 31.24
C GLY A 41 -8.37 3.12 29.90
N GLU A 42 -9.15 2.08 29.63
CA GLU A 42 -9.10 1.35 28.36
C GLU A 42 -10.04 1.98 27.33
N PRO A 43 -9.66 2.03 26.05
CA PRO A 43 -10.54 2.53 24.99
C PRO A 43 -11.81 1.68 24.84
N VAL A 44 -12.98 2.34 24.85
CA VAL A 44 -14.28 1.68 24.70
C VAL A 44 -14.76 1.56 23.28
N ALA A 45 -14.10 2.22 22.32
CA ALA A 45 -14.48 2.20 20.90
C ALA A 45 -13.27 2.37 19.98
N ASN A 46 -13.34 1.71 18.85
CA ASN A 46 -12.48 2.01 17.71
C ASN A 46 -13.05 3.23 16.97
N LEU A 47 -12.19 4.03 16.39
CA LEU A 47 -12.61 5.22 15.67
C LEU A 47 -11.60 5.66 14.60
N TYR A 48 -12.06 6.54 13.73
CA TYR A 48 -11.19 7.28 12.81
C TYR A 48 -11.26 8.77 13.11
N THR A 49 -10.10 9.42 13.05
CA THR A 49 -10.02 10.88 13.05
C THR A 49 -9.81 11.35 11.62
N VAL A 50 -10.69 12.16 11.08
CA VAL A 50 -10.57 12.71 9.73
C VAL A 50 -9.34 13.62 9.66
N THR A 51 -8.46 13.37 8.69
CA THR A 51 -7.22 14.11 8.49
C THR A 51 -7.22 14.97 7.24
N GLN A 52 -8.07 14.61 6.27
CA GLN A 52 -8.22 15.34 5.01
C GLN A 52 -9.58 15.06 4.40
N VAL A 53 -10.21 16.07 3.81
CA VAL A 53 -11.40 15.92 2.96
C VAL A 53 -11.03 16.34 1.54
N ILE A 54 -11.40 15.51 0.55
CA ILE A 54 -11.06 15.73 -0.86
C ILE A 54 -12.14 16.63 -1.48
N GLU A 55 -11.70 17.66 -2.18
CA GLU A 55 -12.57 18.59 -2.90
C GLU A 55 -13.41 17.86 -3.98
N GLY A 56 -14.65 18.25 -4.16
CA GLY A 56 -15.60 17.64 -5.08
C GLY A 56 -16.15 16.28 -4.62
N SER A 57 -15.74 15.81 -3.43
CA SER A 57 -16.13 14.49 -2.93
C SER A 57 -17.55 14.45 -2.35
N PRO A 58 -18.16 13.24 -2.27
CA PRO A 58 -19.46 13.07 -1.60
C PRO A 58 -19.49 13.57 -0.15
N ALA A 59 -18.38 13.45 0.59
CA ALA A 59 -18.29 13.84 2.00
C ALA A 59 -18.01 15.33 2.22
N GLU A 60 -17.58 16.09 1.22
CA GLU A 60 -17.03 17.45 1.36
C GLU A 60 -17.92 18.40 2.18
N LYS A 61 -19.23 18.36 1.94
CA LYS A 61 -20.20 19.22 2.64
C LYS A 61 -20.61 18.72 4.03
N TYR A 62 -20.21 17.52 4.39
CA TYR A 62 -20.75 16.80 5.55
C TYR A 62 -19.70 16.45 6.60
N VAL A 63 -18.45 16.36 6.22
CA VAL A 63 -17.34 15.92 7.06
C VAL A 63 -16.25 16.98 7.07
N LYS A 64 -15.58 17.16 8.20
CA LYS A 64 -14.47 18.12 8.35
C LYS A 64 -13.25 17.44 8.97
N GLU A 65 -12.11 18.02 8.74
CA GLU A 65 -10.88 17.61 9.43
C GLU A 65 -11.03 17.72 10.94
N GLY A 66 -10.59 16.69 11.67
CA GLY A 66 -10.74 16.58 13.11
C GLY A 66 -12.03 15.90 13.57
N ASP A 67 -13.00 15.64 12.69
CA ASP A 67 -14.19 14.84 13.03
C ASP A 67 -13.76 13.42 13.44
N LEU A 68 -14.45 12.87 14.47
CA LEU A 68 -14.25 11.49 14.89
C LEU A 68 -15.35 10.60 14.33
N ILE A 69 -15.01 9.66 13.46
CA ILE A 69 -15.95 8.68 12.92
C ILE A 69 -15.97 7.45 13.84
N LEU A 70 -17.12 7.15 14.41
CA LEU A 70 -17.33 6.04 15.34
C LEU A 70 -17.92 4.81 14.69
N GLY A 71 -18.58 4.98 13.54
CA GLY A 71 -19.29 3.91 12.88
C GLY A 71 -19.98 4.35 11.60
N ILE A 72 -20.60 3.40 10.93
CA ILE A 72 -21.30 3.58 9.66
C ILE A 72 -22.66 2.88 9.75
N ASP A 73 -23.73 3.55 9.31
CA ASP A 73 -25.11 3.05 9.27
C ASP A 73 -25.59 2.47 10.61
N GLY A 74 -25.23 3.12 11.73
CA GLY A 74 -25.55 2.67 13.09
C GLY A 74 -24.69 1.54 13.62
N HIS A 75 -23.75 1.02 12.83
CA HIS A 75 -22.80 0.00 13.25
C HIS A 75 -21.51 0.65 13.74
N LEU A 76 -21.26 0.61 15.05
CA LEU A 76 -19.99 1.06 15.63
C LEU A 76 -18.86 0.12 15.18
N PHE A 77 -17.67 0.68 14.99
CA PHE A 77 -16.50 -0.09 14.62
C PHE A 77 -16.12 -1.06 15.74
N LYS A 78 -15.84 -2.30 15.35
CA LYS A 78 -15.46 -3.37 16.25
C LYS A 78 -13.93 -3.40 16.44
N THR A 79 -13.50 -4.00 17.53
CA THR A 79 -12.09 -4.30 17.77
C THR A 79 -11.59 -5.39 16.82
N SER A 80 -10.29 -5.44 16.57
CA SER A 80 -9.68 -6.47 15.73
C SER A 80 -9.97 -7.88 16.26
N GLN A 81 -9.99 -8.08 17.57
CA GLN A 81 -10.33 -9.36 18.19
C GLN A 81 -11.73 -9.87 17.81
N SER A 82 -12.69 -8.97 17.63
CA SER A 82 -14.04 -9.38 17.20
C SER A 82 -14.11 -9.68 15.70
N LEU A 83 -13.09 -9.34 14.93
CA LEU A 83 -12.98 -9.63 13.50
C LEU A 83 -12.25 -10.95 13.23
N ASP A 84 -11.36 -11.39 14.11
CA ASP A 84 -10.70 -12.70 14.01
C ASP A 84 -11.71 -13.86 13.96
N VAL A 85 -12.84 -13.71 14.64
CA VAL A 85 -13.96 -14.67 14.59
C VAL A 85 -14.64 -14.69 13.20
N LEU A 86 -14.62 -13.58 12.47
CA LEU A 86 -15.27 -13.45 11.16
C LEU A 86 -14.36 -13.89 10.01
N TYR A 87 -13.05 -13.75 10.15
CA TYR A 87 -12.09 -13.90 9.05
C TYR A 87 -11.05 -15.01 9.28
N GLY A 88 -11.08 -15.70 10.43
CA GLY A 88 -10.16 -16.79 10.74
C GLY A 88 -8.71 -16.34 10.90
N PRO A 89 -7.71 -17.19 10.59
CA PRO A 89 -6.31 -16.99 10.93
C PRO A 89 -5.59 -15.91 10.09
N TYR A 90 -6.27 -14.86 9.67
CA TYR A 90 -5.66 -13.68 9.08
C TYR A 90 -4.84 -12.86 10.10
N GLN A 91 -4.25 -13.53 11.06
CA GLN A 91 -3.55 -12.94 12.20
C GLN A 91 -2.45 -11.96 11.81
N HIS A 92 -1.86 -12.10 10.63
CA HIS A 92 -0.85 -11.14 10.16
C HIS A 92 -1.42 -9.81 9.66
N GLN A 93 -2.73 -9.75 9.45
CA GLN A 93 -3.45 -8.52 9.11
C GLN A 93 -4.14 -7.85 10.31
N ASN A 94 -3.94 -8.35 11.52
CA ASN A 94 -4.54 -7.84 12.76
C ASN A 94 -4.38 -6.33 12.96
N ARG A 95 -3.41 -5.73 12.29
CA ARG A 95 -3.18 -4.27 12.29
C ARG A 95 -4.19 -3.48 11.49
N ARG A 96 -5.03 -4.16 10.69
CA ARG A 96 -5.99 -3.54 9.76
C ARG A 96 -7.42 -4.03 9.99
N GLY A 97 -7.69 -4.68 11.09
CA GLY A 97 -9.04 -5.17 11.42
C GLY A 97 -10.09 -4.07 11.42
N LEU A 98 -9.73 -2.88 11.87
CA LEU A 98 -10.59 -1.70 11.80
C LEU A 98 -10.92 -1.32 10.35
N ASP A 99 -9.91 -1.29 9.45
CA ASP A 99 -10.10 -0.99 8.03
C ASP A 99 -10.94 -2.05 7.33
N MET A 100 -10.73 -3.32 7.65
CA MET A 100 -11.55 -4.41 7.11
C MET A 100 -13.01 -4.22 7.47
N HIS A 101 -13.32 -3.91 8.72
CA HIS A 101 -14.68 -3.65 9.17
C HIS A 101 -15.27 -2.42 8.49
N ALA A 102 -14.52 -1.31 8.45
CA ALA A 102 -14.95 -0.09 7.77
C ALA A 102 -15.22 -0.34 6.27
N GLY A 103 -14.32 -1.07 5.60
CA GLY A 103 -14.49 -1.40 4.18
C GLY A 103 -15.73 -2.24 3.89
N LEU A 104 -16.07 -3.19 4.76
CA LEU A 104 -17.29 -3.97 4.61
C LEU A 104 -18.56 -3.14 4.83
N LEU A 105 -18.54 -2.20 5.78
CA LEU A 105 -19.66 -1.28 6.00
C LEU A 105 -19.84 -0.32 4.83
N VAL A 106 -18.74 0.22 4.30
CA VAL A 106 -18.76 1.06 3.08
C VAL A 106 -19.27 0.26 1.87
N ASP A 107 -18.80 -0.99 1.70
CA ASP A 107 -19.29 -1.88 0.62
C ASP A 107 -20.81 -2.07 0.67
N LYS A 108 -21.35 -2.30 1.87
CA LYS A 108 -22.79 -2.42 2.09
C LYS A 108 -23.52 -1.11 1.78
N ALA A 109 -22.96 0.04 2.18
CA ALA A 109 -23.52 1.36 1.91
C ALA A 109 -23.54 1.67 0.40
N GLU A 110 -22.53 1.28 -0.36
CA GLU A 110 -22.52 1.38 -1.83
C GLU A 110 -23.63 0.56 -2.48
N GLY A 111 -24.06 -0.54 -1.86
CA GLY A 111 -25.24 -1.28 -2.29
C GLY A 111 -26.52 -0.44 -2.19
N ALA A 112 -26.61 0.40 -1.16
CA ALA A 112 -27.76 1.27 -0.91
C ALA A 112 -27.67 2.65 -1.63
N GLY A 113 -26.50 3.03 -2.15
CA GLY A 113 -26.24 4.33 -2.78
C GLY A 113 -26.27 5.51 -1.80
N LYS A 114 -26.21 5.25 -0.51
CA LYS A 114 -26.16 6.24 0.57
C LYS A 114 -25.43 5.68 1.78
N ILE A 115 -24.85 6.56 2.57
CA ILE A 115 -24.15 6.21 3.80
C ILE A 115 -24.53 7.14 4.93
N THR A 116 -24.59 6.64 6.15
CA THR A 116 -24.76 7.43 7.37
C THR A 116 -23.51 7.26 8.23
N LEU A 117 -22.75 8.33 8.44
CA LEU A 117 -21.63 8.33 9.37
C LEU A 117 -22.12 8.68 10.77
N ASN A 118 -21.74 7.85 11.75
CA ASN A 118 -21.91 8.16 13.16
C ASN A 118 -20.64 8.90 13.59
N LEU A 119 -20.69 10.22 13.75
CA LEU A 119 -19.52 11.03 14.01
C LEU A 119 -19.69 12.01 15.18
N ILE A 120 -18.57 12.40 15.76
CA ILE A 120 -18.47 13.52 16.71
C ILE A 120 -17.77 14.66 15.96
N PRO A 121 -18.43 15.82 15.77
CA PRO A 121 -17.82 16.95 15.10
C PRO A 121 -16.56 17.46 15.81
N ALA A 122 -15.58 17.93 15.05
CA ALA A 122 -14.30 18.42 15.56
C ALA A 122 -14.46 19.47 16.67
N GLU A 123 -15.39 20.41 16.49
CA GLU A 123 -15.70 21.44 17.50
C GLU A 123 -16.28 20.88 18.80
N SER A 124 -16.86 19.68 18.74
CA SER A 124 -17.38 18.97 19.91
C SER A 124 -16.30 18.14 20.59
N VAL A 125 -15.32 17.61 19.84
CA VAL A 125 -14.18 16.86 20.38
C VAL A 125 -13.40 17.74 21.36
N GLU A 126 -13.13 18.98 21.00
CA GLU A 126 -12.43 19.94 21.87
C GLU A 126 -13.21 20.17 23.18
N LYS A 127 -14.53 20.29 23.11
CA LYS A 127 -15.42 20.44 24.28
C LYS A 127 -15.42 19.18 25.18
N ILE A 128 -15.47 18.00 24.57
CA ILE A 128 -15.48 16.72 25.29
C ILE A 128 -14.14 16.50 26.01
N GLN A 129 -13.05 16.83 25.39
CA GLN A 129 -11.72 16.66 25.96
C GLN A 129 -11.38 17.73 27.01
N GLY A 130 -12.17 18.80 27.09
CA GLY A 130 -11.80 19.97 27.86
C GLY A 130 -10.46 20.57 27.40
N ILE A 131 -10.09 20.28 26.15
CA ILE A 131 -8.84 20.73 25.54
C ILE A 131 -9.11 22.05 24.82
N GLN A 132 -8.31 23.04 25.16
CA GLN A 132 -8.30 24.31 24.45
C GLN A 132 -7.05 24.37 23.59
N PRO A 133 -7.20 24.45 22.25
CA PRO A 133 -6.06 24.74 21.40
C PRO A 133 -5.63 26.18 21.65
N LEU A 134 -4.45 26.35 22.24
CA LEU A 134 -3.86 27.65 22.51
C LEU A 134 -3.12 28.22 21.33
N TRP A 135 -2.64 27.33 20.47
CA TRP A 135 -1.88 27.68 19.28
C TRP A 135 -1.94 26.53 18.25
N LYS A 136 -2.13 26.90 16.98
CA LYS A 136 -2.08 25.98 15.83
C LYS A 136 -1.27 26.63 14.72
N GLU A 137 -0.44 25.85 14.05
CA GLU A 137 0.28 26.24 12.84
C GLU A 137 0.36 25.06 11.89
N ALA A 138 0.27 25.33 10.60
CA ALA A 138 0.50 24.36 9.55
C ALA A 138 1.73 24.78 8.74
N PHE A 139 2.71 23.92 8.69
CA PHE A 139 3.92 24.12 7.89
C PHE A 139 3.76 23.33 6.61
N ARG A 140 3.74 24.02 5.48
CA ARG A 140 3.79 23.44 4.15
C ARG A 140 5.23 23.46 3.64
N GLU A 141 5.51 22.71 2.57
CA GLU A 141 6.86 22.61 1.97
C GLU A 141 7.51 23.98 1.72
N GLU A 142 6.73 24.98 1.35
CA GLU A 142 7.20 26.34 1.12
C GLU A 142 7.71 27.05 2.40
N ARG A 143 7.27 26.59 3.56
CA ARG A 143 7.68 27.10 4.87
C ARG A 143 8.64 26.18 5.63
N ALA A 144 9.09 25.13 4.97
CA ALA A 144 10.03 24.20 5.59
C ALA A 144 11.25 24.94 6.16
N LYS A 145 11.65 24.55 7.38
CA LYS A 145 12.81 25.08 8.10
C LYS A 145 12.72 26.51 8.65
N LYS A 146 11.58 27.19 8.55
CA LYS A 146 11.43 28.48 9.25
C LYS A 146 11.00 28.24 10.71
N PRO A 147 11.79 28.65 11.69
CA PRO A 147 11.44 28.51 13.09
C PRO A 147 10.28 29.43 13.46
N VAL A 148 9.43 28.96 14.38
CA VAL A 148 8.34 29.74 14.97
C VAL A 148 8.54 29.81 16.48
N SER A 149 8.56 31.02 17.03
CA SER A 149 8.68 31.23 18.46
C SER A 149 7.35 31.06 19.18
N LEU A 150 7.37 30.32 20.27
CA LEU A 150 6.23 30.13 21.16
C LEU A 150 6.29 31.12 22.34
N SER A 151 5.14 31.72 22.64
CA SER A 151 4.93 32.49 23.86
C SER A 151 3.45 32.40 24.22
N ILE A 152 3.08 31.35 24.98
CA ILE A 152 1.70 30.95 25.20
C ILE A 152 1.41 30.95 26.71
N PRO A 153 0.45 31.77 27.19
CA PRO A 153 0.05 31.73 28.59
C PRO A 153 -0.66 30.41 28.91
N VAL A 154 -0.27 29.76 30.00
CA VAL A 154 -0.82 28.50 30.50
C VAL A 154 -1.05 28.56 32.01
N LYS A 155 -2.12 27.89 32.46
CA LYS A 155 -2.48 27.85 33.89
C LYS A 155 -1.98 26.57 34.54
N GLY A 156 -1.46 26.68 35.76
CA GLY A 156 -0.98 25.55 36.54
C GLY A 156 -2.05 24.59 37.00
N GLY A 157 -1.64 23.36 37.28
CA GLY A 157 -2.51 22.27 37.66
C GLY A 157 -3.18 21.60 36.45
N GLN A 158 -2.81 21.98 35.24
CA GLN A 158 -3.25 21.39 33.96
C GLN A 158 -2.06 20.69 33.26
N GLN A 159 -2.34 20.03 32.16
CA GLN A 159 -1.30 19.47 31.27
C GLN A 159 -1.26 20.30 29.99
N VAL A 160 -0.05 20.60 29.53
CA VAL A 160 0.16 21.13 28.18
C VAL A 160 0.56 20.00 27.26
N ARG A 161 -0.03 19.96 26.07
CA ARG A 161 0.26 18.97 25.03
C ARG A 161 0.78 19.68 23.79
N LEU A 162 1.97 19.29 23.34
CA LEU A 162 2.52 19.70 22.06
C LEU A 162 2.35 18.54 21.08
N ARG A 163 1.55 18.76 20.06
CA ARG A 163 1.23 17.73 19.05
C ARG A 163 1.84 18.08 17.71
N VAL A 164 2.41 17.08 17.06
CA VAL A 164 2.84 17.12 15.66
C VAL A 164 2.00 16.10 14.90
N ASP A 165 1.29 16.51 13.86
CA ASP A 165 0.56 15.62 12.98
C ASP A 165 1.06 15.70 11.53
N ASP A 166 0.50 14.88 10.66
CA ASP A 166 0.96 14.65 9.31
C ASP A 166 0.45 15.66 8.27
N GLY A 167 -0.17 16.75 8.71
CA GLY A 167 -0.71 17.76 7.80
C GLY A 167 -1.71 17.24 6.74
N GLY A 168 -2.17 15.99 6.90
CA GLY A 168 -3.15 15.35 6.01
C GLY A 168 -2.55 14.62 4.79
N ASN A 169 -1.23 14.67 4.58
CA ASN A 169 -0.56 14.04 3.44
C ASN A 169 0.16 12.71 3.76
N GLY A 170 0.07 12.24 5.02
CA GLY A 170 0.77 11.07 5.54
C GLY A 170 2.04 11.41 6.30
N ILE A 171 2.55 10.44 7.04
CA ILE A 171 3.65 10.64 8.01
C ILE A 171 5.06 10.60 7.40
N GLY A 172 5.17 10.63 6.07
CA GLY A 172 6.47 10.55 5.38
C GLY A 172 7.27 11.84 5.54
N SER A 173 8.45 11.75 6.15
CA SER A 173 9.39 12.88 6.33
C SER A 173 8.89 14.02 7.23
N ASP A 174 7.92 13.79 8.10
CA ASP A 174 7.26 14.81 8.93
C ASP A 174 7.98 15.02 10.27
N GLY A 175 9.24 15.35 10.21
CA GLY A 175 10.02 15.66 11.39
C GLY A 175 9.81 17.09 11.89
N PHE A 176 9.76 17.25 13.22
CA PHE A 176 9.63 18.54 13.88
C PHE A 176 10.53 18.63 15.10
N GLU A 177 11.09 19.78 15.34
CA GLU A 177 11.94 20.07 16.51
C GLU A 177 11.30 21.12 17.39
N TRP A 178 11.27 20.83 18.69
CA TRP A 178 10.93 21.78 19.72
C TRP A 178 12.20 22.12 20.49
N SER A 179 12.68 23.36 20.36
CA SER A 179 13.90 23.83 21.00
C SER A 179 13.60 24.71 22.20
N ASP A 180 14.39 24.55 23.24
CA ASP A 180 14.38 25.37 24.44
C ASP A 180 13.00 25.53 25.11
N LEU A 181 12.24 24.40 25.12
CA LEU A 181 10.93 24.36 25.76
C LEU A 181 11.05 24.57 27.27
N ARG A 182 10.34 25.58 27.79
CA ARG A 182 10.32 25.93 29.18
C ARG A 182 9.06 26.65 29.59
N LEU A 183 8.75 26.62 30.88
CA LEU A 183 7.74 27.46 31.51
C LEU A 183 8.44 28.62 32.22
N GLU A 184 7.99 29.85 31.95
CA GLU A 184 8.43 31.06 32.68
C GLU A 184 7.26 31.60 33.50
N GLY A 185 7.45 31.82 34.79
CA GLY A 185 6.41 32.27 35.69
C GLY A 185 6.90 32.71 37.06
N PRO A 186 5.97 32.92 38.02
CA PRO A 186 6.32 33.45 39.34
C PRO A 186 7.36 32.63 40.14
N GLY A 187 7.44 31.32 39.84
CA GLY A 187 8.41 30.40 40.44
C GLY A 187 9.74 30.31 39.70
N GLY A 188 9.99 31.20 38.74
CA GLY A 188 11.19 31.18 37.91
C GLY A 188 11.00 30.45 36.55
N THR A 189 12.07 29.81 36.09
CA THR A 189 12.05 29.08 34.80
C THR A 189 12.13 27.57 35.03
N VAL A 190 11.20 26.81 34.46
CA VAL A 190 11.16 25.35 34.53
C VAL A 190 11.39 24.77 33.13
N PRO A 191 12.54 24.12 32.86
CA PRO A 191 12.80 23.49 31.59
C PRO A 191 11.92 22.22 31.41
N LEU A 192 11.36 22.04 30.22
CA LEU A 192 10.50 20.91 29.87
C LEU A 192 11.33 19.78 29.23
N THR A 193 12.03 19.02 30.05
CA THR A 193 12.96 17.97 29.62
C THR A 193 12.42 16.55 29.78
N LYS A 194 11.30 16.38 30.49
CA LYS A 194 10.63 15.10 30.69
C LYS A 194 9.16 15.23 30.30
N ALA A 195 8.71 14.41 29.37
CA ALA A 195 7.34 14.37 28.88
C ALA A 195 6.75 12.97 28.96
N GLN A 196 5.43 12.88 29.17
CA GLN A 196 4.69 11.71 28.75
C GLN A 196 4.59 11.78 27.23
N GLN A 197 4.93 10.68 26.55
CA GLN A 197 4.98 10.64 25.09
C GLN A 197 3.88 9.76 24.55
N TYR A 198 3.25 10.26 23.48
CA TYR A 198 2.28 9.52 22.71
C TYR A 198 2.69 9.60 21.24
N THR A 199 3.07 8.47 20.65
CA THR A 199 3.55 8.42 19.28
C THR A 199 2.71 7.49 18.44
N VAL A 200 2.46 7.90 17.19
CA VAL A 200 1.82 7.10 16.16
C VAL A 200 2.77 7.04 14.99
N GLY A 201 3.23 5.83 14.63
CA GLY A 201 4.15 5.67 13.53
C GLY A 201 5.61 5.64 13.96
N TYR A 202 6.48 6.31 13.22
CA TYR A 202 7.91 6.16 13.32
C TYR A 202 8.55 7.05 14.38
N GLY A 203 9.12 6.40 15.37
CA GLY A 203 10.07 7.01 16.27
C GLY A 203 9.41 7.68 17.48
N GLU A 204 9.96 7.38 18.63
CA GLU A 204 9.70 8.11 19.84
C GLU A 204 10.30 9.51 19.70
N ALA A 205 9.62 10.51 20.24
CA ALA A 205 10.23 11.82 20.39
C ALA A 205 11.43 11.70 21.34
N ARG A 206 12.56 12.28 20.97
CA ARG A 206 13.80 12.20 21.74
C ARG A 206 14.19 13.58 22.23
N TYR A 207 14.52 13.66 23.51
CA TYR A 207 15.14 14.85 24.08
C TYR A 207 16.67 14.75 24.00
N ASP A 208 17.29 15.65 23.29
CA ASP A 208 18.74 15.82 23.32
C ASP A 208 19.11 16.88 24.37
N ALA A 209 19.69 16.43 25.46
CA ALA A 209 20.06 17.29 26.57
C ALA A 209 21.20 18.28 26.22
N LYS A 210 22.04 17.96 25.24
CA LYS A 210 23.16 18.82 24.82
C LYS A 210 22.65 20.02 24.00
N SER A 211 21.74 19.78 23.05
CA SER A 211 21.13 20.83 22.23
C SER A 211 19.87 21.43 22.84
N LYS A 212 19.29 20.83 23.89
CA LYS A 212 18.01 21.17 24.52
C LYS A 212 16.85 21.10 23.54
N VAL A 213 16.85 20.09 22.68
CA VAL A 213 15.88 19.90 21.59
C VAL A 213 15.10 18.62 21.79
N TRP A 214 13.77 18.71 21.68
CA TRP A 214 12.92 17.56 21.44
C TRP A 214 12.79 17.32 19.94
N GLN A 215 13.26 16.19 19.47
CA GLN A 215 13.07 15.73 18.10
C GLN A 215 11.81 14.89 18.04
N ALA A 216 10.81 15.37 17.35
CA ALA A 216 9.52 14.73 17.19
C ALA A 216 9.30 14.33 15.72
N HIS A 217 8.45 13.36 15.50
CA HIS A 217 7.96 12.99 14.16
C HIS A 217 6.44 12.92 14.20
N ALA A 218 5.76 13.18 13.09
CA ALA A 218 4.32 12.97 13.00
C ALA A 218 4.00 11.44 13.05
N VAL A 219 3.01 10.96 13.79
CA VAL A 219 2.18 11.73 14.71
C VAL A 219 2.69 11.52 16.12
N SER A 220 2.95 12.58 16.81
CA SER A 220 3.43 12.51 18.20
C SER A 220 2.81 13.60 19.06
N SER A 221 2.76 13.34 20.35
CA SER A 221 2.43 14.33 21.36
C SER A 221 3.40 14.22 22.52
N LEU A 222 3.88 15.37 22.98
CA LEU A 222 4.60 15.54 24.24
C LEU A 222 3.65 16.16 25.24
N VAL A 223 3.45 15.53 26.41
CA VAL A 223 2.56 16.02 27.46
C VAL A 223 3.38 16.34 28.69
N PHE A 224 3.25 17.57 29.18
CA PHE A 224 3.95 18.07 30.36
C PHE A 224 2.93 18.52 31.41
N ASP A 225 3.22 18.19 32.67
CA ASP A 225 2.47 18.74 33.81
C ASP A 225 2.91 20.18 34.06
N ILE A 226 1.94 21.08 34.24
CA ILE A 226 2.18 22.49 34.53
C ILE A 226 2.12 22.67 36.05
N PRO A 227 3.20 23.15 36.72
CA PRO A 227 3.19 23.46 38.13
C PRO A 227 2.08 24.49 38.48
N LYS A 228 1.63 24.51 39.74
CA LYS A 228 0.61 25.48 40.17
C LYS A 228 1.06 26.92 39.91
N GLY A 229 0.15 27.79 39.52
CA GLY A 229 0.40 29.20 39.21
C GLY A 229 0.18 29.53 37.72
N ASP A 230 0.36 30.80 37.39
CA ASP A 230 0.28 31.27 36.01
C ASP A 230 1.64 31.23 35.34
N TRP A 231 1.73 30.58 34.19
CA TRP A 231 2.98 30.36 33.48
C TRP A 231 2.88 30.82 32.03
N ASN A 232 4.02 31.03 31.41
CA ASN A 232 4.14 31.28 29.99
C ASN A 232 5.01 30.16 29.36
N LEU A 233 4.43 29.37 28.48
CA LEU A 233 5.16 28.36 27.70
C LEU A 233 5.99 29.07 26.63
N LYS A 234 7.30 28.89 26.72
CA LYS A 234 8.29 29.44 25.79
C LYS A 234 9.02 28.32 25.05
N GLY A 235 9.48 28.63 23.84
CA GLY A 235 10.30 27.75 23.05
C GLY A 235 10.25 28.11 21.58
N THR A 236 10.83 27.26 20.75
CA THR A 236 10.85 27.42 19.29
C THR A 236 10.49 26.10 18.63
N GLY A 237 9.55 26.14 17.69
CA GLY A 237 9.19 25.01 16.84
C GLY A 237 9.81 25.14 15.46
N THR A 238 10.42 24.07 14.92
CA THR A 238 11.06 24.10 13.60
C THR A 238 10.79 22.79 12.85
N PRO A 239 10.23 22.82 11.65
CA PRO A 239 10.13 21.63 10.80
C PRO A 239 11.52 21.19 10.30
N ARG A 240 11.79 19.88 10.35
CA ARG A 240 13.12 19.33 9.99
C ARG A 240 13.33 19.11 8.50
N TRP A 241 12.28 18.69 7.81
CA TRP A 241 12.33 18.30 6.40
C TRP A 241 11.31 19.07 5.59
N SER A 242 11.27 18.83 4.31
CA SER A 242 10.39 19.51 3.35
C SER A 242 8.92 19.07 3.38
N ALA A 243 8.52 18.27 4.34
CA ALA A 243 7.15 17.78 4.42
C ALA A 243 6.20 18.77 5.09
N SER A 244 4.90 18.61 4.80
CA SER A 244 3.84 19.38 5.45
C SER A 244 3.50 18.76 6.80
N VAL A 245 3.62 19.55 7.86
CA VAL A 245 3.27 19.13 9.22
C VAL A 245 2.29 20.09 9.85
N GLY A 246 1.32 19.56 10.58
CA GLY A 246 0.46 20.32 11.47
C GLY A 246 1.00 20.29 12.90
N VAL A 247 1.03 21.43 13.57
CA VAL A 247 1.42 21.49 14.98
C VAL A 247 0.37 22.20 15.79
N THR A 248 0.12 21.71 17.01
CA THR A 248 -0.88 22.27 17.91
C THR A 248 -0.35 22.24 19.33
N VAL A 249 -0.49 23.34 20.05
CA VAL A 249 -0.31 23.40 21.50
C VAL A 249 -1.69 23.47 22.15
N GLN A 250 -1.95 22.58 23.08
CA GLN A 250 -3.26 22.42 23.73
C GLN A 250 -3.08 22.34 25.24
N VAL A 251 -4.05 22.85 25.98
CA VAL A 251 -4.17 22.63 27.43
C VAL A 251 -5.34 21.71 27.72
N GLY A 252 -5.09 20.63 28.45
CA GLY A 252 -6.09 19.63 28.81
C GLY A 252 -6.67 19.84 30.19
N GLY A 253 -7.97 19.66 30.34
CA GLY A 253 -8.72 19.63 31.59
C GLY A 253 -9.58 18.36 31.71
N SER A 254 -10.31 18.18 32.77
CA SER A 254 -11.00 16.99 33.27
C SER A 254 -11.68 16.06 32.24
N ALA A 255 -11.71 14.77 32.62
CA ALA A 255 -12.45 13.72 31.91
C ALA A 255 -13.98 13.97 31.94
N ALA A 256 -14.61 14.02 30.75
CA ALA A 256 -16.05 13.95 30.68
C ALA A 256 -16.52 12.47 30.71
N LEU A 257 -17.69 12.22 31.24
CA LEU A 257 -18.24 10.85 31.37
C LEU A 257 -18.72 10.28 30.01
N PRO A 258 -18.69 8.94 29.82
CA PRO A 258 -19.12 8.30 28.57
C PRO A 258 -20.51 8.73 28.08
N ASP A 259 -21.47 8.93 28.98
CA ASP A 259 -22.82 9.40 28.64
C ASP A 259 -22.83 10.85 28.12
N ALA A 260 -21.88 11.66 28.52
CA ALA A 260 -21.76 13.02 28.00
C ALA A 260 -21.29 13.03 26.52
N VAL A 261 -20.67 11.96 26.04
CA VAL A 261 -20.21 11.81 24.64
C VAL A 261 -21.39 11.58 23.72
N LYS A 262 -22.37 10.77 24.12
CA LYS A 262 -23.52 10.39 23.28
C LYS A 262 -24.27 11.60 22.73
N LYS A 263 -24.39 12.68 23.52
CA LYS A 263 -25.08 13.90 23.07
C LYS A 263 -24.38 14.65 21.94
N TYR A 264 -23.08 14.34 21.71
CA TYR A 264 -22.31 14.97 20.63
C TYR A 264 -22.25 14.12 19.37
N VAL A 265 -22.74 12.87 19.43
CA VAL A 265 -22.79 12.00 18.25
C VAL A 265 -23.87 12.51 17.30
N LYS A 266 -23.46 12.78 16.08
CA LYS A 266 -24.34 13.15 14.97
C LYS A 266 -24.38 12.01 13.95
N ASN A 267 -25.55 11.80 13.38
CA ASN A 267 -25.75 10.92 12.25
C ASN A 267 -25.82 11.79 10.99
N VAL A 268 -24.80 11.67 10.16
CA VAL A 268 -24.67 12.48 8.95
C VAL A 268 -24.85 11.57 7.74
N THR A 269 -25.93 11.78 7.00
CA THR A 269 -26.31 10.95 5.84
C THR A 269 -26.07 11.71 4.54
N PHE A 270 -25.42 11.06 3.57
CA PHE A 270 -25.23 11.62 2.23
C PHE A 270 -25.21 10.51 1.16
N LYS A 271 -25.37 10.93 -0.10
CA LYS A 271 -25.36 10.02 -1.26
C LYS A 271 -23.93 9.68 -1.65
N ILE A 272 -23.73 8.43 -2.06
CA ILE A 272 -22.50 7.92 -2.62
C ILE A 272 -22.80 7.16 -3.92
N PRO A 273 -21.82 6.88 -4.78
CA PRO A 273 -22.03 6.06 -5.98
C PRO A 273 -22.66 4.72 -5.62
N GLN A 274 -23.74 4.35 -6.32
CA GLN A 274 -24.40 3.07 -6.12
C GLN A 274 -23.81 2.03 -7.06
N LEU A 275 -22.87 1.22 -6.55
CA LEU A 275 -22.18 0.18 -7.32
C LEU A 275 -22.65 -1.25 -6.97
N GLY A 276 -23.58 -1.38 -6.04
CA GLY A 276 -23.92 -2.69 -5.45
C GLY A 276 -22.93 -3.12 -4.36
N SER A 277 -23.17 -4.28 -3.77
CA SER A 277 -22.25 -4.93 -2.82
C SER A 277 -21.57 -6.14 -3.46
N TYR A 278 -20.37 -6.48 -3.01
CA TYR A 278 -19.70 -7.68 -3.46
C TYR A 278 -20.46 -8.92 -2.98
N ALA A 279 -20.85 -9.76 -3.93
CA ALA A 279 -21.52 -11.02 -3.65
C ALA A 279 -20.55 -12.11 -3.21
N LEU A 280 -21.07 -13.17 -2.59
CA LEU A 280 -20.31 -14.40 -2.37
C LEU A 280 -19.78 -14.92 -3.70
N GLY A 281 -18.53 -15.40 -3.71
CA GLY A 281 -17.84 -15.83 -4.93
C GLY A 281 -17.27 -14.68 -5.75
N PHE A 282 -17.13 -13.52 -5.16
CA PHE A 282 -16.37 -12.40 -5.70
C PHE A 282 -14.95 -12.84 -6.17
N PRO A 283 -14.44 -12.41 -7.34
CA PRO A 283 -15.08 -11.49 -8.30
C PRO A 283 -16.03 -12.16 -9.32
N LYS A 284 -16.09 -13.48 -9.36
CA LYS A 284 -16.88 -14.23 -10.35
C LYS A 284 -18.38 -13.94 -10.19
N ASN A 285 -19.06 -13.72 -11.32
CA ASN A 285 -20.51 -13.46 -11.34
C ASN A 285 -20.98 -12.32 -10.42
N CYS A 286 -20.08 -11.45 -10.00
CA CYS A 286 -20.38 -10.32 -9.14
C CYS A 286 -20.67 -9.05 -9.97
N ALA A 287 -21.88 -8.51 -9.86
CA ALA A 287 -22.28 -7.30 -10.57
C ALA A 287 -21.42 -6.10 -10.19
N LYS A 288 -21.09 -5.95 -8.89
CA LYS A 288 -20.21 -4.89 -8.43
C LYS A 288 -18.79 -5.02 -8.99
N SER A 289 -18.24 -6.23 -9.09
CA SER A 289 -16.92 -6.42 -9.73
C SER A 289 -16.93 -5.93 -11.18
N LYS A 290 -17.98 -6.24 -11.92
CA LYS A 290 -18.14 -5.77 -13.32
C LYS A 290 -18.22 -4.25 -13.37
N ALA A 291 -19.01 -3.63 -12.49
CA ALA A 291 -19.15 -2.17 -12.40
C ALA A 291 -17.82 -1.50 -12.00
N VAL A 292 -17.11 -2.05 -11.03
CA VAL A 292 -15.80 -1.55 -10.57
C VAL A 292 -14.74 -1.67 -11.68
N VAL A 293 -14.65 -2.82 -12.36
CA VAL A 293 -13.76 -2.97 -13.52
C VAL A 293 -14.09 -1.96 -14.61
N HIS A 294 -15.38 -1.77 -14.91
CA HIS A 294 -15.81 -0.80 -15.91
C HIS A 294 -15.39 0.62 -15.52
N MET A 295 -15.72 1.04 -14.30
CA MET A 295 -15.40 2.37 -13.81
C MET A 295 -13.89 2.65 -13.80
N MET A 296 -13.08 1.71 -13.27
CA MET A 296 -11.63 1.84 -13.26
C MET A 296 -11.04 1.86 -14.68
N SER A 297 -11.61 1.07 -15.61
CA SER A 297 -11.13 1.03 -16.99
C SER A 297 -11.49 2.30 -17.77
N GLU A 298 -12.69 2.86 -17.56
CA GLU A 298 -13.08 4.15 -18.13
C GLU A 298 -12.18 5.28 -17.62
N TRP A 299 -11.98 5.31 -16.30
CA TRP A 299 -11.08 6.27 -15.70
C TRP A 299 -9.67 6.14 -16.27
N LEU A 300 -9.12 4.92 -16.31
CA LEU A 300 -7.77 4.67 -16.83
C LEU A 300 -7.64 5.09 -18.31
N ALA A 301 -8.60 4.71 -19.14
CA ALA A 301 -8.61 5.09 -20.57
C ALA A 301 -8.69 6.62 -20.76
N ALA A 302 -9.47 7.32 -19.93
CA ALA A 302 -9.59 8.77 -19.98
C ALA A 302 -8.30 9.50 -19.58
N GLN A 303 -7.38 8.85 -18.86
CA GLN A 303 -6.09 9.43 -18.50
C GLN A 303 -5.01 9.31 -19.59
N GLN A 304 -5.31 8.62 -20.71
CA GLN A 304 -4.36 8.50 -21.80
C GLN A 304 -4.10 9.86 -22.47
N ARG A 305 -2.84 10.19 -22.66
CA ARG A 305 -2.42 11.40 -23.38
C ARG A 305 -2.58 11.23 -24.89
N GLU A 306 -2.48 12.34 -25.59
CA GLU A 306 -2.58 12.35 -27.06
C GLU A 306 -1.52 11.47 -27.73
N ASP A 307 -0.30 11.44 -27.17
CA ASP A 307 0.80 10.60 -27.65
C ASP A 307 0.62 9.10 -27.36
N GLY A 308 -0.40 8.72 -26.63
CA GLY A 308 -0.70 7.33 -26.26
C GLY A 308 -0.13 6.90 -24.93
N SER A 309 0.58 7.77 -24.22
CA SER A 309 1.20 7.46 -22.92
C SER A 309 0.28 7.74 -21.73
N TRP A 310 0.66 7.18 -20.57
CA TRP A 310 0.25 7.62 -19.25
C TRP A 310 1.47 8.20 -18.55
N GLU A 311 1.43 9.48 -18.25
CA GLU A 311 2.53 10.19 -17.61
C GLU A 311 2.17 10.56 -16.17
N ARG A 312 3.12 10.31 -15.32
CA ARG A 312 3.07 10.67 -13.91
C ARG A 312 4.22 11.60 -13.56
N PRO A 313 3.96 12.78 -12.95
CA PRO A 313 5.04 13.64 -12.46
C PRO A 313 5.95 12.88 -11.50
N GLY A 314 7.27 12.94 -11.72
CA GLY A 314 8.25 12.23 -10.90
C GLY A 314 8.25 10.71 -11.04
N GLY A 315 7.60 10.16 -12.08
CA GLY A 315 7.56 8.73 -12.36
C GLY A 315 8.94 8.11 -12.58
N TYR A 316 9.15 6.93 -12.02
CA TYR A 316 10.37 6.16 -12.24
C TYR A 316 10.43 5.64 -13.68
N CYS A 317 11.54 5.86 -14.36
CA CYS A 317 11.78 5.32 -15.71
C CYS A 317 10.80 5.75 -16.80
N GLY A 318 10.22 6.92 -16.64
CA GLY A 318 9.36 7.49 -17.67
C GLY A 318 8.05 6.75 -17.87
N ASN A 319 7.36 7.12 -18.91
CA ASN A 319 5.98 6.75 -19.16
C ASN A 319 5.79 5.29 -19.62
N HIS A 320 6.85 4.57 -19.96
CA HIS A 320 6.77 3.19 -20.46
C HIS A 320 6.20 2.21 -19.44
N TYR A 321 6.55 2.38 -18.16
CA TYR A 321 6.08 1.51 -17.11
C TYR A 321 4.57 1.67 -16.86
N ASP A 322 4.14 2.91 -16.69
CA ASP A 322 2.71 3.23 -16.50
C ASP A 322 1.89 2.85 -17.75
N THR A 323 2.42 3.16 -18.95
CA THR A 323 1.78 2.85 -20.23
C THR A 323 1.66 1.35 -20.47
N GLY A 324 2.71 0.58 -20.19
CA GLY A 324 2.68 -0.88 -20.33
C GLY A 324 1.62 -1.54 -19.45
N TRP A 325 1.56 -1.13 -18.18
CA TRP A 325 0.55 -1.66 -17.26
C TRP A 325 -0.86 -1.22 -17.60
N ALA A 326 -1.07 0.04 -18.01
CA ALA A 326 -2.38 0.52 -18.45
C ALA A 326 -2.88 -0.27 -19.69
N GLY A 327 -1.99 -0.48 -20.66
CA GLY A 327 -2.30 -1.30 -21.83
C GLY A 327 -2.67 -2.75 -21.47
N LEU A 328 -1.89 -3.41 -20.60
CA LEU A 328 -2.18 -4.77 -20.11
C LEU A 328 -3.53 -4.85 -19.42
N ALA A 329 -3.84 -3.89 -18.55
CA ALA A 329 -5.10 -3.87 -17.81
C ALA A 329 -6.30 -3.75 -18.74
N LEU A 330 -6.25 -2.82 -19.69
CA LEU A 330 -7.32 -2.64 -20.66
C LEU A 330 -7.48 -3.88 -21.55
N MET A 331 -6.38 -4.54 -21.95
CA MET A 331 -6.41 -5.82 -22.67
C MET A 331 -7.03 -6.94 -21.82
N ALA A 332 -6.73 -6.99 -20.52
CA ALA A 332 -7.27 -8.00 -19.61
C ALA A 332 -8.79 -7.95 -19.52
N THR A 333 -9.40 -6.78 -19.71
CA THR A 333 -10.88 -6.64 -19.76
C THR A 333 -11.51 -7.43 -20.90
N GLY A 334 -10.80 -7.61 -22.02
CA GLY A 334 -11.33 -8.21 -23.25
C GLY A 334 -12.35 -7.34 -23.98
N ASN A 335 -12.56 -6.10 -23.55
CA ASN A 335 -13.55 -5.20 -24.15
C ASN A 335 -12.96 -4.46 -25.36
N PRO A 336 -13.51 -4.68 -26.58
CA PRO A 336 -12.98 -4.07 -27.80
C PRO A 336 -13.11 -2.55 -27.85
N LYS A 337 -13.93 -1.95 -26.98
CA LYS A 337 -14.01 -0.49 -26.82
C LYS A 337 -12.64 0.14 -26.58
N TYR A 338 -11.74 -0.57 -25.90
CA TYR A 338 -10.41 -0.06 -25.54
C TYR A 338 -9.33 -0.34 -26.60
N ASP A 339 -9.65 -1.05 -27.69
CA ASP A 339 -8.66 -1.39 -28.74
C ASP A 339 -7.95 -0.16 -29.31
N PRO A 340 -8.61 0.99 -29.57
CA PRO A 340 -7.90 2.19 -30.02
C PRO A 340 -6.91 2.74 -28.99
N VAL A 341 -7.28 2.71 -27.70
CA VAL A 341 -6.43 3.17 -26.58
C VAL A 341 -5.22 2.24 -26.44
N ILE A 342 -5.43 0.93 -26.48
CA ILE A 342 -4.40 -0.11 -26.41
C ILE A 342 -3.42 0.03 -27.58
N LYS A 343 -3.91 0.26 -28.80
CA LYS A 343 -3.08 0.46 -29.99
C LYS A 343 -2.18 1.68 -29.87
N LYS A 344 -2.71 2.82 -29.42
CA LYS A 344 -1.91 4.02 -29.16
C LYS A 344 -0.81 3.78 -28.11
N ALA A 345 -1.13 3.06 -27.04
CA ALA A 345 -0.16 2.69 -26.02
C ALA A 345 0.98 1.83 -26.59
N ALA A 346 0.64 0.83 -27.41
CA ALA A 346 1.63 -0.03 -28.05
C ALA A 346 2.54 0.74 -29.03
N GLN A 347 1.96 1.64 -29.82
CA GLN A 347 2.71 2.52 -30.72
C GLN A 347 3.65 3.45 -29.94
N TYR A 348 3.15 4.07 -28.84
CA TYR A 348 3.98 4.91 -28.00
C TYR A 348 5.22 4.14 -27.51
N ILE A 349 5.05 2.98 -26.88
CA ILE A 349 6.16 2.18 -26.36
C ILE A 349 7.09 1.71 -27.50
N ALA A 350 6.52 1.30 -28.64
CA ALA A 350 7.31 0.79 -29.76
C ALA A 350 8.21 1.85 -30.41
N PHE A 351 7.78 3.12 -30.45
CA PHE A 351 8.45 4.16 -31.22
C PHE A 351 9.14 5.25 -30.39
N SER A 352 8.79 5.43 -29.11
CA SER A 352 9.39 6.48 -28.28
C SER A 352 10.79 6.14 -27.73
N GLY A 353 11.22 4.89 -27.84
CA GLY A 353 12.49 4.41 -27.29
C GLY A 353 12.51 4.41 -25.75
N SER A 354 12.99 3.36 -25.12
CA SER A 354 13.15 3.32 -23.67
C SER A 354 14.55 3.72 -23.25
N GLN A 355 14.65 4.74 -22.42
CA GLN A 355 15.91 5.12 -21.76
C GLN A 355 16.00 4.61 -20.32
N CYS A 356 15.05 3.77 -19.90
CA CYS A 356 15.03 3.27 -18.54
C CYS A 356 16.20 2.34 -18.27
N TRP A 357 16.92 2.64 -17.21
CA TRP A 357 18.01 1.79 -16.72
C TRP A 357 17.50 0.60 -15.86
N TRP A 358 16.28 0.67 -15.38
CA TRP A 358 15.71 -0.32 -14.47
C TRP A 358 15.00 -1.44 -15.24
N ALA A 359 15.37 -2.68 -14.94
CA ALA A 359 14.90 -3.86 -15.67
C ALA A 359 13.39 -4.11 -15.55
N VAL A 360 12.78 -3.83 -14.39
CA VAL A 360 11.34 -4.06 -14.15
C VAL A 360 10.44 -3.25 -15.09
N PRO A 361 10.59 -1.92 -15.23
CA PRO A 361 9.81 -1.14 -16.18
C PRO A 361 10.02 -1.56 -17.63
N GLN A 362 11.25 -1.88 -18.02
CA GLN A 362 11.54 -2.33 -19.39
C GLN A 362 10.91 -3.67 -19.71
N ALA A 363 11.07 -4.63 -18.81
CA ALA A 363 10.44 -5.94 -18.98
C ALA A 363 8.92 -5.83 -18.99
N SER A 364 8.33 -4.95 -18.14
CA SER A 364 6.89 -4.72 -18.12
C SER A 364 6.37 -4.14 -19.45
N ALA A 365 7.09 -3.18 -20.04
CA ALA A 365 6.78 -2.65 -21.36
C ALA A 365 6.89 -3.76 -22.44
N GLY A 366 7.93 -4.58 -22.37
CA GLY A 366 8.10 -5.74 -23.25
C GLY A 366 7.01 -6.79 -23.10
N ILE A 367 6.59 -7.10 -21.86
CA ILE A 367 5.47 -8.00 -21.56
C ILE A 367 4.19 -7.48 -22.28
N PHE A 368 3.89 -6.19 -22.14
CA PHE A 368 2.73 -5.60 -22.81
C PHE A 368 2.82 -5.70 -24.33
N LEU A 369 3.97 -5.36 -24.94
CA LEU A 369 4.13 -5.45 -26.39
C LEU A 369 4.00 -6.90 -26.90
N CYS A 370 4.48 -7.89 -26.16
CA CYS A 370 4.29 -9.30 -26.50
C CYS A 370 2.81 -9.69 -26.43
N GLU A 371 2.11 -9.37 -25.34
CA GLU A 371 0.68 -9.64 -25.21
C GLU A 371 -0.14 -8.92 -26.30
N TYR A 372 0.24 -7.68 -26.63
CA TYR A 372 -0.36 -6.93 -27.73
C TYR A 372 -0.18 -7.64 -29.06
N TRP A 373 1.04 -8.07 -29.39
CA TRP A 373 1.29 -8.82 -30.61
C TRP A 373 0.55 -10.14 -30.63
N LEU A 374 0.51 -10.87 -29.53
CA LEU A 374 -0.21 -12.14 -29.42
C LEU A 374 -1.71 -11.97 -29.70
N ARG A 375 -2.29 -10.84 -29.35
CA ARG A 375 -3.71 -10.55 -29.58
C ARG A 375 -3.99 -9.99 -30.98
N TYR A 376 -3.22 -8.99 -31.41
CA TYR A 376 -3.55 -8.22 -32.61
C TYR A 376 -2.73 -8.59 -33.85
N ARG A 377 -1.64 -9.33 -33.68
CA ARG A 377 -0.69 -9.71 -34.75
C ARG A 377 -0.11 -8.52 -35.50
N ASP A 378 0.00 -7.38 -34.85
CA ASP A 378 0.58 -6.15 -35.40
C ASP A 378 2.11 -6.22 -35.39
N ASN A 379 2.69 -6.40 -36.58
CA ASN A 379 4.13 -6.56 -36.75
C ASN A 379 4.91 -5.26 -36.52
N SER A 380 4.26 -4.09 -36.44
CA SER A 380 4.92 -2.81 -36.21
C SER A 380 5.65 -2.74 -34.86
N VAL A 381 5.24 -3.55 -33.87
CA VAL A 381 5.87 -3.60 -32.54
C VAL A 381 7.04 -4.59 -32.47
N LEU A 382 7.23 -5.48 -33.46
CA LEU A 382 8.29 -6.50 -33.43
C LEU A 382 9.71 -5.93 -33.30
N PRO A 383 10.10 -4.84 -33.95
CA PRO A 383 11.41 -4.23 -33.74
C PRO A 383 11.67 -3.86 -32.28
N ALA A 384 10.69 -3.27 -31.61
CA ALA A 384 10.81 -2.90 -30.20
C ALA A 384 10.92 -4.14 -29.29
N ILE A 385 10.13 -5.20 -29.56
CA ILE A 385 10.25 -6.47 -28.83
C ILE A 385 11.66 -7.05 -29.03
N ARG A 386 12.20 -7.11 -30.27
CA ARG A 386 13.57 -7.60 -30.55
C ARG A 386 14.64 -6.79 -29.81
N ASN A 387 14.51 -5.48 -29.81
CA ASN A 387 15.43 -4.62 -29.08
C ASN A 387 15.39 -4.90 -27.57
N GLY A 388 14.19 -5.05 -27.00
CA GLY A 388 14.01 -5.45 -25.62
C GLY A 388 14.62 -6.82 -25.32
N VAL A 389 14.39 -7.83 -26.17
CA VAL A 389 14.96 -9.18 -26.05
C VAL A 389 16.49 -9.12 -26.12
N GLN A 390 17.05 -8.38 -27.07
CA GLN A 390 18.52 -8.25 -27.19
C GLN A 390 19.13 -7.57 -25.96
N ARG A 391 18.46 -6.59 -25.42
CA ARG A 391 18.90 -5.92 -24.20
C ARG A 391 18.84 -6.87 -22.99
N MET A 392 17.75 -7.59 -22.80
CA MET A 392 17.65 -8.58 -21.72
C MET A 392 18.70 -9.70 -21.89
N LYS A 393 18.96 -10.13 -23.13
CA LYS A 393 20.05 -11.07 -23.44
C LYS A 393 21.42 -10.56 -22.99
N ASN A 394 21.73 -9.30 -23.28
CA ASN A 394 23.00 -8.70 -22.86
C ASN A 394 23.11 -8.65 -21.32
N GLU A 395 22.05 -8.30 -20.63
CA GLU A 395 21.99 -8.33 -19.16
C GLU A 395 22.21 -9.76 -18.62
N VAL A 396 21.62 -10.76 -19.28
CA VAL A 396 21.74 -12.16 -18.92
C VAL A 396 23.15 -12.72 -19.17
N LEU A 397 23.81 -12.36 -20.27
CA LEU A 397 25.10 -12.93 -20.67
C LEU A 397 26.30 -12.19 -20.07
N TYR A 398 26.21 -10.89 -19.92
CA TYR A 398 27.33 -10.01 -19.53
C TYR A 398 27.08 -9.30 -18.20
N GLY A 399 25.83 -9.27 -17.76
CA GLY A 399 25.44 -8.77 -16.46
C GLY A 399 25.40 -9.91 -15.45
N ASP A 400 25.41 -9.55 -14.20
CA ASP A 400 25.02 -10.48 -13.16
C ASP A 400 23.51 -10.69 -13.29
N PHE A 401 23.04 -11.88 -13.66
CA PHE A 401 21.62 -12.26 -13.73
C PHE A 401 20.77 -11.79 -12.56
N VAL A 402 21.45 -11.42 -11.58
CA VAL A 402 20.99 -11.22 -10.24
C VAL A 402 20.77 -9.75 -9.95
N THR A 403 21.06 -8.86 -10.90
CA THR A 403 20.86 -7.43 -10.69
C THR A 403 19.39 -7.06 -10.88
N GLY A 404 18.63 -7.19 -9.85
CA GLY A 404 17.21 -6.93 -9.88
C GLY A 404 16.82 -5.52 -10.26
N HIS A 405 17.72 -4.58 -10.21
CA HIS A 405 17.49 -3.18 -10.58
C HIS A 405 18.04 -2.78 -11.96
N GLY A 406 18.64 -3.73 -12.72
CA GLY A 406 19.14 -3.45 -14.07
C GLY A 406 20.57 -2.90 -14.11
N ILE A 407 20.89 -2.17 -15.18
CA ILE A 407 22.25 -1.73 -15.56
C ILE A 407 22.83 -0.65 -14.62
N HIS A 408 22.12 -0.18 -13.64
CA HIS A 408 22.62 0.88 -12.76
C HIS A 408 23.83 0.43 -11.96
N PRO A 409 24.99 1.09 -12.04
CA PRO A 409 26.24 0.64 -11.40
C PRO A 409 26.13 0.42 -9.89
N GLY A 410 25.28 1.20 -9.21
CA GLY A 410 25.06 1.09 -7.76
C GLY A 410 24.29 -0.15 -7.32
N TYR A 411 23.67 -0.88 -8.26
CA TYR A 411 22.90 -2.09 -7.96
C TYR A 411 23.48 -3.35 -8.59
N ARG A 412 24.59 -3.23 -9.31
CA ARG A 412 25.31 -4.41 -9.86
C ARG A 412 25.75 -5.32 -8.72
N GLY A 413 25.46 -6.59 -8.84
CA GLY A 413 25.83 -7.61 -7.85
C GLY A 413 24.95 -7.64 -6.58
N THR A 414 23.90 -6.83 -6.48
CA THR A 414 22.99 -6.86 -5.32
C THR A 414 21.99 -8.03 -5.33
N GLY A 415 21.88 -8.72 -6.45
CA GLY A 415 21.12 -9.96 -6.54
C GLY A 415 19.61 -9.84 -6.29
N VAL A 416 18.99 -8.74 -6.65
CA VAL A 416 17.54 -8.53 -6.43
C VAL A 416 16.72 -9.32 -7.45
N SER A 417 16.01 -10.35 -7.00
CA SER A 417 15.33 -11.32 -7.87
C SER A 417 14.14 -10.76 -8.67
N ILE A 418 13.58 -9.62 -8.29
CA ILE A 418 12.38 -9.08 -8.95
C ILE A 418 12.63 -8.65 -10.39
N GLY A 419 13.79 -8.05 -10.69
CA GLY A 419 14.16 -7.70 -12.06
C GLY A 419 14.32 -8.94 -12.93
N GLY A 420 15.06 -9.93 -12.45
CA GLY A 420 15.24 -11.21 -13.13
C GLY A 420 13.92 -11.94 -13.40
N SER A 421 12.97 -11.89 -12.47
CA SER A 421 11.65 -12.52 -12.65
C SER A 421 10.83 -11.85 -13.77
N HIS A 422 10.85 -10.53 -13.85
CA HIS A 422 10.17 -9.79 -14.93
C HIS A 422 10.84 -10.02 -16.30
N MET A 423 12.19 -10.02 -16.32
CA MET A 423 12.96 -10.35 -17.53
C MET A 423 12.63 -11.75 -18.03
N CYS A 424 12.57 -12.73 -17.12
CA CYS A 424 12.21 -14.11 -17.44
C CYS A 424 10.81 -14.20 -18.07
N LEU A 425 9.83 -13.52 -17.48
CA LEU A 425 8.46 -13.50 -18.03
C LEU A 425 8.40 -12.82 -19.40
N PHE A 426 9.12 -11.71 -19.58
CA PHE A 426 9.21 -11.06 -20.89
C PHE A 426 9.80 -11.99 -21.95
N LEU A 427 10.94 -12.65 -21.67
CA LEU A 427 11.55 -13.60 -22.61
C LEU A 427 10.64 -14.80 -22.90
N ALA A 428 9.92 -15.31 -21.91
CA ALA A 428 8.95 -16.39 -22.08
C ALA A 428 7.81 -15.99 -23.03
N LEU A 429 7.29 -14.77 -22.92
CA LEU A 429 6.28 -14.22 -23.83
C LEU A 429 6.87 -13.96 -25.23
N ALA A 430 8.07 -13.38 -25.30
CA ALA A 430 8.76 -13.12 -26.56
C ALA A 430 9.01 -14.42 -27.35
N SER A 431 9.23 -15.55 -26.65
CA SER A 431 9.39 -16.88 -27.29
C SER A 431 8.14 -17.33 -28.07
N LYS A 432 6.99 -16.73 -27.80
CA LYS A 432 5.73 -16.98 -28.54
C LYS A 432 5.52 -16.00 -29.71
N THR A 433 6.50 -15.15 -29.99
CA THR A 433 6.47 -14.15 -31.07
C THR A 433 7.60 -14.42 -32.08
N PRO A 434 7.57 -13.81 -33.28
CA PRO A 434 8.69 -13.84 -34.22
C PRO A 434 9.96 -13.12 -33.74
N ALA A 435 9.89 -12.46 -32.58
CA ALA A 435 11.04 -11.79 -31.96
C ALA A 435 11.82 -12.67 -30.98
N ARG A 436 11.48 -13.97 -30.91
CA ARG A 436 12.18 -14.95 -30.05
C ARG A 436 13.69 -15.01 -30.31
N THR A 437 14.44 -15.34 -29.28
CA THR A 437 15.85 -15.76 -29.43
C THR A 437 15.95 -17.28 -29.49
N GLU A 438 16.90 -17.80 -30.25
CA GLU A 438 17.15 -19.25 -30.41
C GLU A 438 18.43 -19.73 -29.70
N ASP A 439 19.06 -18.86 -28.91
CA ASP A 439 20.37 -19.07 -28.33
C ASP A 439 20.37 -19.64 -26.90
N GLY A 440 19.26 -20.18 -26.44
CA GLY A 440 19.13 -20.80 -25.13
C GLY A 440 19.13 -19.82 -23.95
N VAL A 441 19.02 -18.51 -24.18
CA VAL A 441 19.01 -17.50 -23.11
C VAL A 441 17.85 -17.70 -22.15
N LEU A 442 16.66 -18.02 -22.68
CA LEU A 442 15.47 -18.29 -21.86
C LEU A 442 15.69 -19.53 -20.97
N ASP A 443 16.29 -20.59 -21.51
CA ASP A 443 16.59 -21.80 -20.74
C ASP A 443 17.57 -21.53 -19.61
N LYS A 444 18.65 -20.79 -19.89
CA LYS A 444 19.60 -20.34 -18.85
C LYS A 444 18.93 -19.51 -17.77
N MET A 445 18.03 -18.63 -18.17
CA MET A 445 17.25 -17.80 -17.26
C MET A 445 16.33 -18.64 -16.36
N MET A 446 15.67 -19.66 -16.93
CA MET A 446 14.80 -20.57 -16.19
C MET A 446 15.60 -21.48 -15.26
N ASP A 447 16.78 -21.94 -15.66
CA ASP A 447 17.68 -22.73 -14.82
C ASP A 447 18.21 -21.90 -13.65
N HIS A 448 18.58 -20.64 -13.93
CA HIS A 448 18.96 -19.70 -12.88
C HIS A 448 17.79 -19.44 -11.92
N ALA A 449 16.59 -19.19 -12.44
CA ALA A 449 15.40 -19.02 -11.62
C ALA A 449 15.16 -20.21 -10.68
N GLN A 450 15.35 -21.44 -11.19
CA GLN A 450 15.26 -22.64 -10.35
C GLN A 450 16.38 -22.71 -9.31
N SER A 451 17.60 -22.31 -9.64
CA SER A 451 18.72 -22.33 -8.71
C SER A 451 18.55 -21.38 -7.53
N ILE A 452 17.94 -20.22 -7.77
CA ILE A 452 17.69 -19.22 -6.71
C ILE A 452 16.34 -19.41 -6.00
N CYS A 453 15.41 -20.14 -6.59
CA CYS A 453 14.07 -20.37 -6.08
C CYS A 453 13.71 -21.86 -6.10
N PRO A 454 14.53 -22.76 -5.53
CA PRO A 454 14.34 -24.21 -5.64
C PRO A 454 13.04 -24.69 -4.98
N THR A 455 12.53 -23.94 -4.01
CA THR A 455 11.29 -24.22 -3.28
C THR A 455 10.06 -23.53 -3.88
N GLY A 456 10.25 -22.80 -4.98
CA GLY A 456 9.20 -21.94 -5.52
C GLY A 456 9.07 -20.60 -4.79
N MET A 457 9.98 -20.27 -3.88
CA MET A 457 10.00 -18.98 -3.17
C MET A 457 11.18 -18.13 -3.62
N GLY A 458 10.89 -16.99 -4.21
CA GLY A 458 11.92 -16.06 -4.67
C GLY A 458 12.47 -15.21 -3.51
N PRO A 459 13.77 -15.30 -3.19
CA PRO A 459 14.39 -14.41 -2.21
C PRO A 459 14.43 -12.96 -2.70
N TYR A 460 14.55 -12.01 -1.78
CA TYR A 460 14.71 -10.60 -2.17
C TYR A 460 16.05 -10.35 -2.87
N GLY A 461 17.12 -10.86 -2.32
CA GLY A 461 18.47 -10.64 -2.78
C GLY A 461 19.17 -11.93 -3.20
N ARG A 462 20.48 -11.82 -3.42
CA ARG A 462 21.34 -12.94 -3.74
C ARG A 462 21.38 -13.92 -2.56
N MET A 463 21.07 -15.17 -2.82
CA MET A 463 21.43 -16.22 -1.86
C MET A 463 22.95 -16.39 -1.92
N THR A 464 23.65 -16.11 -0.82
CA THR A 464 25.07 -16.40 -0.69
C THR A 464 25.31 -17.90 -0.81
N GLU A 465 26.50 -18.30 -1.23
CA GLU A 465 26.88 -19.68 -1.55
C GLU A 465 26.65 -20.70 -0.40
N THR A 466 26.48 -20.22 0.80
CA THR A 466 26.02 -21.03 1.93
C THR A 466 24.51 -20.92 2.05
N PHE A 467 23.80 -21.92 1.59
CA PHE A 467 22.37 -22.14 1.83
C PHE A 467 22.05 -22.35 3.32
N THR A 468 22.43 -21.43 4.16
CA THR A 468 21.83 -21.32 5.48
C THR A 468 20.57 -20.52 5.33
N PHE A 469 19.49 -21.23 5.15
CA PHE A 469 18.15 -20.68 5.26
C PHE A 469 17.96 -20.28 6.73
N GLU A 470 18.25 -19.04 7.04
CA GLU A 470 17.73 -18.43 8.26
C GLU A 470 16.36 -17.88 7.92
N PRO A 471 15.26 -18.51 8.37
CA PRO A 471 13.90 -18.08 8.08
C PRO A 471 13.59 -16.69 8.61
N ASP A 472 14.39 -16.16 9.51
CA ASP A 472 13.96 -15.14 10.48
C ASP A 472 14.47 -13.73 10.22
N ARG A 473 15.38 -13.45 9.33
CA ARG A 473 15.98 -12.10 9.35
C ARG A 473 15.85 -11.22 8.11
N GLU A 474 15.78 -11.75 6.92
CA GLU A 474 15.70 -10.88 5.72
C GLU A 474 14.57 -11.26 4.76
N CYS A 475 13.93 -12.32 5.02
CA CYS A 475 12.87 -12.88 4.20
C CYS A 475 11.52 -12.91 4.89
N GLY A 476 11.23 -11.99 5.83
CA GLY A 476 9.95 -11.94 6.53
C GLY A 476 8.77 -11.82 5.57
N GLY A 477 8.03 -12.88 5.36
CA GLY A 477 6.78 -12.90 4.65
C GLY A 477 6.76 -13.75 3.39
N THR A 478 5.57 -14.01 2.92
CA THR A 478 5.31 -14.78 1.72
C THR A 478 5.76 -14.03 0.48
N TYR A 479 6.61 -14.65 -0.31
CA TYR A 479 7.23 -14.04 -1.49
C TYR A 479 6.47 -14.32 -2.77
N SER A 480 5.19 -14.60 -2.66
CA SER A 480 4.33 -14.99 -3.78
C SER A 480 4.38 -14.00 -4.93
N GLY A 481 4.42 -12.71 -4.64
CA GLY A 481 4.49 -11.68 -5.66
C GLY A 481 5.81 -11.64 -6.44
N ARG A 482 6.94 -11.85 -5.78
CA ARG A 482 8.26 -11.88 -6.45
C ARG A 482 8.43 -13.09 -7.34
N HIS A 483 7.87 -14.20 -6.89
CA HIS A 483 8.00 -15.48 -7.56
C HIS A 483 7.02 -15.63 -8.73
N GLY A 484 5.90 -14.91 -8.68
CA GLY A 484 4.81 -15.01 -9.67
C GLY A 484 5.28 -14.94 -11.13
N PRO A 485 6.11 -13.97 -11.54
CA PRO A 485 6.58 -13.90 -12.92
C PRO A 485 7.38 -15.13 -13.36
N TYR A 486 8.23 -15.70 -12.53
CA TYR A 486 8.96 -16.93 -12.84
C TYR A 486 8.01 -18.11 -13.05
N TYR A 487 7.02 -18.25 -12.16
CA TYR A 487 6.03 -19.31 -12.29
C TYR A 487 5.19 -19.17 -13.54
N ILE A 488 4.68 -17.96 -13.82
CA ILE A 488 3.90 -17.68 -15.02
C ILE A 488 4.73 -17.91 -16.28
N ALA A 489 6.00 -17.46 -16.28
CA ALA A 489 6.94 -17.73 -17.37
C ALA A 489 7.09 -19.23 -17.63
N SER A 490 7.29 -20.02 -16.58
CA SER A 490 7.41 -21.47 -16.65
C SER A 490 6.17 -22.12 -17.28
N LEU A 491 4.98 -21.65 -16.92
CA LEU A 491 3.73 -22.14 -17.52
C LEU A 491 3.55 -21.77 -19.00
N ILE A 492 4.17 -20.67 -19.44
CA ILE A 492 4.12 -20.22 -20.84
C ILE A 492 5.16 -20.97 -21.70
N CYS A 493 6.41 -21.08 -21.27
CA CYS A 493 7.50 -21.63 -22.09
C CYS A 493 7.78 -23.13 -21.88
N GLY A 494 7.20 -23.76 -20.87
CA GLY A 494 7.50 -25.16 -20.55
C GLY A 494 8.80 -25.31 -19.74
N GLY A 495 9.01 -24.44 -18.77
CA GLY A 495 10.19 -24.45 -17.90
C GLY A 495 10.34 -25.71 -17.05
N PRO A 496 11.29 -25.74 -16.10
CA PRO A 496 11.57 -26.91 -15.28
C PRO A 496 10.32 -27.44 -14.55
N GLU A 497 10.06 -28.75 -14.68
CA GLU A 497 8.86 -29.38 -14.07
C GLU A 497 8.88 -29.28 -12.54
N LEU A 498 10.03 -29.50 -11.92
CA LEU A 498 10.18 -29.40 -10.46
C LEU A 498 9.85 -28.01 -9.95
N TYR A 499 10.34 -26.98 -10.65
CA TYR A 499 10.03 -25.60 -10.31
C TYR A 499 8.53 -25.30 -10.38
N THR A 500 7.88 -25.75 -11.47
CA THR A 500 6.44 -25.61 -11.65
C THR A 500 5.66 -26.35 -10.56
N LYS A 501 6.11 -27.56 -10.17
CA LYS A 501 5.53 -28.34 -9.07
C LYS A 501 5.60 -27.59 -7.75
N ASN A 502 6.80 -27.10 -7.38
CA ASN A 502 7.03 -26.39 -6.13
C ASN A 502 6.22 -25.07 -6.07
N SER A 503 6.15 -24.33 -7.19
CA SER A 503 5.32 -23.14 -7.28
C SER A 503 3.84 -23.46 -7.09
N ARG A 504 3.34 -24.58 -7.60
CA ARG A 504 1.96 -25.04 -7.38
C ARG A 504 1.68 -25.28 -5.91
N ILE A 505 2.61 -25.87 -5.17
CA ILE A 505 2.47 -26.07 -3.73
C ILE A 505 2.36 -24.70 -3.03
N MET A 506 3.27 -23.78 -3.31
CA MET A 506 3.28 -22.46 -2.70
C MET A 506 1.97 -21.69 -2.95
N TYR A 507 1.48 -21.66 -4.18
CA TYR A 507 0.24 -20.96 -4.52
C TYR A 507 -1.03 -21.76 -4.18
N GLY A 508 -0.94 -23.07 -4.08
CA GLY A 508 -2.07 -23.93 -3.70
C GLY A 508 -2.31 -24.00 -2.21
N GLU A 509 -1.23 -24.01 -1.42
CA GLU A 509 -1.25 -24.24 0.02
C GLU A 509 -0.81 -23.01 0.84
N GLY A 510 -0.35 -21.96 0.17
CA GLY A 510 0.11 -20.74 0.81
C GLY A 510 -1.01 -20.00 1.57
N PRO A 511 -0.64 -19.18 2.54
CA PRO A 511 -1.60 -18.50 3.40
C PRO A 511 -2.44 -17.50 2.61
N ILE A 512 -3.72 -17.50 2.87
CA ILE A 512 -4.66 -16.55 2.30
C ILE A 512 -4.33 -15.14 2.81
N GLY A 513 -4.33 -14.15 1.92
CA GLY A 513 -3.93 -12.77 2.25
C GLY A 513 -2.43 -12.54 2.28
N GLY A 514 -1.61 -13.59 2.16
CA GLY A 514 -0.15 -13.46 2.13
C GLY A 514 0.39 -12.92 0.80
N CYS A 515 -0.43 -12.82 -0.22
CA CYS A 515 -0.06 -12.27 -1.52
C CYS A 515 0.20 -10.76 -1.51
N ASP A 516 -0.04 -10.06 -0.42
CA ASP A 516 0.28 -8.64 -0.27
C ASP A 516 1.72 -8.40 0.23
N GLN A 517 2.47 -9.45 0.46
CA GLN A 517 3.86 -9.35 0.90
C GLN A 517 4.81 -9.64 -0.24
N GLY A 518 5.75 -8.76 -0.48
CA GLY A 518 6.69 -8.87 -1.58
C GLY A 518 7.78 -7.83 -1.50
N HIS A 519 8.30 -7.42 -2.63
CA HIS A 519 9.40 -6.47 -2.74
C HIS A 519 9.09 -5.10 -2.11
N SER A 520 9.20 -5.00 -0.79
CA SER A 520 8.90 -3.80 0.00
C SER A 520 7.58 -3.08 -0.39
N SER A 521 6.71 -3.75 -1.13
CA SER A 521 5.51 -3.19 -1.73
C SER A 521 4.42 -4.24 -1.83
N GLU A 522 3.27 -3.92 -1.30
CA GLU A 522 2.06 -4.68 -1.46
C GLU A 522 1.61 -4.73 -2.93
N THR A 523 1.68 -3.59 -3.61
CA THR A 523 1.21 -3.46 -4.99
C THR A 523 2.01 -4.35 -5.94
N LEU A 524 3.34 -4.35 -5.84
CA LEU A 524 4.19 -5.24 -6.65
C LEU A 524 3.96 -6.71 -6.35
N SER A 525 3.56 -7.04 -5.13
CA SER A 525 3.23 -8.40 -4.76
C SER A 525 1.92 -8.87 -5.39
N ILE A 526 0.85 -8.11 -5.20
CA ILE A 526 -0.49 -8.40 -5.74
C ILE A 526 -0.47 -8.52 -7.27
N MET A 527 0.35 -7.70 -7.93
CA MET A 527 0.55 -7.66 -9.37
C MET A 527 0.71 -9.05 -10.00
N TRP A 528 1.49 -9.90 -9.36
CA TRP A 528 1.85 -11.20 -9.89
C TRP A 528 1.30 -12.37 -9.06
N ALA A 529 1.09 -12.16 -7.77
CA ALA A 529 0.56 -13.20 -6.91
C ALA A 529 -0.87 -13.60 -7.32
N LEU A 530 -1.76 -12.64 -7.54
CA LEU A 530 -3.15 -12.95 -7.88
C LEU A 530 -3.28 -13.68 -9.22
N PRO A 531 -2.63 -13.28 -10.33
CA PRO A 531 -2.60 -14.08 -11.54
C PRO A 531 -1.99 -15.48 -11.34
N ALA A 532 -0.94 -15.61 -10.53
CA ALA A 532 -0.33 -16.91 -10.22
C ALA A 532 -1.26 -17.80 -9.40
N TYR A 533 -1.95 -17.27 -8.40
CA TYR A 533 -3.00 -17.99 -7.66
C TYR A 533 -4.11 -18.45 -8.59
N TRP A 534 -4.63 -17.58 -9.44
CA TRP A 534 -5.66 -17.94 -10.42
C TRP A 534 -5.25 -19.15 -11.27
N ARG A 535 -4.02 -19.16 -11.74
CA ARG A 535 -3.48 -20.21 -12.62
C ARG A 535 -3.19 -21.52 -11.92
N THR A 536 -3.02 -21.50 -10.61
CA THR A 536 -2.66 -22.67 -9.81
C THR A 536 -3.88 -23.28 -9.14
N ASN A 537 -4.63 -22.45 -8.44
CA ASN A 537 -5.77 -22.83 -7.62
C ASN A 537 -6.80 -21.71 -7.61
N PRO A 538 -7.83 -21.80 -8.47
CA PRO A 538 -8.90 -20.80 -8.50
C PRO A 538 -9.59 -20.59 -7.14
N GLU A 539 -9.69 -21.61 -6.30
CA GLU A 539 -10.27 -21.46 -4.96
C GLU A 539 -9.40 -20.56 -4.08
N ALA A 540 -8.08 -20.76 -4.09
CA ALA A 540 -7.14 -19.90 -3.36
C ALA A 540 -7.16 -18.46 -3.91
N TYR A 541 -7.31 -18.29 -5.22
CA TYR A 541 -7.48 -16.97 -5.82
C TYR A 541 -8.74 -16.28 -5.28
N TYR A 542 -9.90 -16.94 -5.26
CA TYR A 542 -11.14 -16.35 -4.75
C TYR A 542 -11.04 -16.02 -3.26
N LYS A 543 -10.42 -16.86 -2.46
CA LYS A 543 -10.19 -16.59 -1.04
C LYS A 543 -9.29 -15.36 -0.83
N ASN A 544 -8.23 -15.23 -1.62
CA ASN A 544 -7.37 -14.04 -1.56
C ASN A 544 -8.13 -12.78 -2.02
N MET A 545 -8.91 -12.86 -3.10
CA MET A 545 -9.73 -11.74 -3.55
C MET A 545 -10.73 -11.29 -2.49
N GLU A 546 -11.38 -12.23 -1.80
CA GLU A 546 -12.28 -11.93 -0.68
C GLU A 546 -11.53 -11.23 0.48
N ALA A 547 -10.32 -11.68 0.80
CA ALA A 547 -9.48 -11.04 1.81
C ALA A 547 -9.11 -9.59 1.48
N PHE A 548 -9.02 -9.23 0.19
CA PHE A 548 -8.73 -7.87 -0.27
C PHE A 548 -9.97 -7.02 -0.59
N ARG A 549 -11.15 -7.54 -0.44
CA ARG A 549 -12.41 -6.86 -0.73
C ARG A 549 -12.52 -5.48 -0.09
N TRP A 550 -12.14 -5.37 1.17
CA TRP A 550 -12.14 -4.11 1.90
C TRP A 550 -11.19 -3.07 1.29
N LYS A 551 -10.02 -3.48 0.78
CA LYS A 551 -9.09 -2.60 0.08
C LYS A 551 -9.66 -2.08 -1.23
N LEU A 552 -10.22 -2.97 -2.04
CA LEU A 552 -10.91 -2.60 -3.27
C LEU A 552 -12.04 -1.60 -3.02
N THR A 553 -12.68 -1.69 -1.86
CA THR A 553 -13.71 -0.73 -1.48
C THR A 553 -13.09 0.59 -1.05
N LEU A 554 -12.20 0.57 -0.05
CA LEU A 554 -11.71 1.81 0.58
C LEU A 554 -10.74 2.60 -0.31
N LEU A 555 -9.86 1.92 -1.05
CA LEU A 555 -8.83 2.58 -1.85
C LEU A 555 -9.29 3.03 -3.25
N ARG A 556 -10.52 2.77 -3.61
CA ARG A 556 -11.11 3.19 -4.87
C ARG A 556 -11.79 4.57 -4.69
N PRO A 557 -11.28 5.65 -5.29
CA PRO A 557 -11.90 6.96 -5.24
C PRO A 557 -13.31 6.97 -5.86
N PHE A 558 -14.11 7.95 -5.45
CA PHE A 558 -15.47 8.16 -5.97
C PHE A 558 -15.50 8.50 -7.47
N ASP A 559 -14.40 9.02 -8.00
CA ASP A 559 -14.22 9.42 -9.41
C ASP A 559 -13.48 8.37 -10.26
N GLY A 560 -13.04 7.27 -9.69
CA GLY A 560 -12.36 6.16 -10.37
C GLY A 560 -10.88 6.01 -10.01
N GLY A 561 -10.26 4.96 -10.55
CA GLY A 561 -8.88 4.63 -10.23
C GLY A 561 -8.71 3.87 -8.91
N MET A 562 -7.47 3.79 -8.44
CA MET A 562 -7.08 3.18 -7.14
C MET A 562 -6.05 4.07 -6.47
N MET A 563 -6.34 4.51 -5.27
CA MET A 563 -5.45 5.32 -4.44
C MET A 563 -4.56 4.46 -3.55
N GLN A 564 -3.59 5.11 -2.92
CA GLN A 564 -2.76 4.55 -1.87
C GLN A 564 -3.14 5.16 -0.53
N ASN A 565 -2.99 4.37 0.53
CA ASN A 565 -2.98 4.92 1.86
C ASN A 565 -1.68 5.69 2.08
N PRO A 566 -1.74 6.95 2.55
CA PRO A 566 -0.55 7.76 2.76
C PRO A 566 0.16 7.37 4.08
N ASN A 567 0.48 6.09 4.24
CA ASN A 567 1.23 5.59 5.38
C ASN A 567 2.73 5.56 5.06
N ARG A 568 3.57 5.76 6.07
CA ARG A 568 5.01 5.76 5.87
C ARG A 568 5.53 4.46 5.25
N LEU A 569 5.02 3.31 5.69
CA LEU A 569 5.41 2.02 5.10
C LEU A 569 5.08 1.95 3.61
N GLU A 570 3.96 2.52 3.20
CA GLU A 570 3.54 2.56 1.81
C GLU A 570 4.26 3.66 1.02
N LEU A 571 4.58 4.80 1.66
CA LEU A 571 5.29 5.92 1.03
C LEU A 571 6.80 5.69 0.91
N MET A 572 7.43 4.99 1.86
CA MET A 572 8.87 4.69 1.82
C MET A 572 9.21 3.42 1.04
N THR A 573 8.22 2.70 0.57
CA THR A 573 8.38 1.49 -0.21
C THR A 573 8.29 1.79 -1.70
N ALA A 574 8.55 0.79 -2.54
CA ALA A 574 8.33 0.91 -3.98
C ALA A 574 6.91 1.36 -4.35
N ASP A 575 5.93 1.26 -3.43
CA ASP A 575 4.57 1.74 -3.66
C ASP A 575 4.47 3.25 -3.87
N SER A 576 5.34 4.05 -3.26
CA SER A 576 5.38 5.50 -3.48
C SER A 576 5.70 5.85 -4.94
N VAL A 577 6.49 5.00 -5.61
CA VAL A 577 6.92 5.19 -7.00
C VAL A 577 6.03 4.48 -8.02
N ILE A 578 5.10 3.65 -7.59
CA ILE A 578 4.21 2.90 -8.49
C ILE A 578 3.05 3.75 -9.00
N GLY A 579 2.50 4.66 -8.19
CA GLY A 579 1.46 5.60 -8.61
C GLY A 579 0.09 4.97 -8.91
N THR A 580 -0.88 5.84 -9.15
CA THR A 580 -2.30 5.48 -9.30
C THR A 580 -2.58 4.66 -10.57
N TYR A 581 -1.90 4.97 -11.69
CA TYR A 581 -2.13 4.26 -12.96
C TYR A 581 -1.78 2.77 -12.85
N ILE A 582 -0.62 2.45 -12.33
CA ILE A 582 -0.17 1.07 -12.18
C ILE A 582 -1.05 0.32 -11.17
N ARG A 583 -1.41 0.94 -10.05
CA ARG A 583 -2.33 0.32 -9.08
C ARG A 583 -3.68 -0.01 -9.68
N THR A 584 -4.27 0.95 -10.37
CA THR A 584 -5.53 0.75 -11.09
C THR A 584 -5.41 -0.40 -12.06
N SER A 585 -4.31 -0.43 -12.82
CA SER A 585 -4.01 -1.47 -13.81
C SER A 585 -3.88 -2.86 -13.19
N ILE A 586 -3.19 -2.96 -12.07
CA ILE A 586 -2.99 -4.22 -11.34
C ILE A 586 -4.34 -4.77 -10.86
N TRP A 587 -5.17 -3.95 -10.26
CA TRP A 587 -6.48 -4.39 -9.78
C TRP A 587 -7.44 -4.75 -10.91
N ILE A 588 -7.43 -4.02 -12.03
CA ILE A 588 -8.19 -4.42 -13.23
C ILE A 588 -7.71 -5.78 -13.71
N THR A 589 -6.39 -5.98 -13.83
CA THR A 589 -5.81 -7.25 -14.30
C THR A 589 -6.15 -8.40 -13.35
N ALA A 590 -6.05 -8.18 -12.05
CA ALA A 590 -6.42 -9.17 -11.04
C ALA A 590 -7.91 -9.54 -11.10
N LEU A 591 -8.80 -8.56 -11.15
CA LEU A 591 -10.25 -8.77 -11.27
C LEU A 591 -10.67 -9.44 -12.57
N CYS A 592 -9.85 -9.34 -13.60
CA CYS A 592 -10.08 -9.94 -14.92
C CYS A 592 -9.29 -11.24 -15.15
N ALA A 593 -8.53 -11.73 -14.17
CA ALA A 593 -7.67 -12.91 -14.35
C ALA A 593 -8.46 -14.14 -14.85
N GLU A 594 -9.66 -14.36 -14.32
CA GLU A 594 -10.55 -15.47 -14.71
C GLU A 594 -11.01 -15.42 -16.17
N ARG A 595 -10.94 -14.26 -16.83
CA ARG A 595 -11.34 -14.09 -18.24
C ARG A 595 -10.32 -14.69 -19.20
N GLN A 596 -9.09 -14.92 -18.73
CA GLN A 596 -7.99 -15.52 -19.51
C GLN A 596 -7.75 -14.82 -20.87
N ASN A 597 -7.90 -13.51 -20.91
CA ASN A 597 -7.70 -12.73 -22.14
C ASN A 597 -6.22 -12.51 -22.49
N LEU A 598 -5.31 -12.79 -21.56
CA LEU A 598 -3.86 -12.64 -21.68
C LEU A 598 -3.15 -13.98 -21.49
N ALA A 599 -1.98 -14.14 -22.09
CA ALA A 599 -1.14 -15.30 -21.85
C ALA A 599 -0.71 -15.38 -20.37
N ILE A 600 -0.42 -14.24 -19.75
CA ILE A 600 -0.09 -14.16 -18.31
C ILE A 600 -1.25 -14.61 -17.41
N THR A 601 -2.49 -14.43 -17.83
CA THR A 601 -3.66 -14.90 -17.08
C THR A 601 -4.13 -16.29 -17.50
N GLY A 602 -3.41 -16.95 -18.38
CA GLY A 602 -3.63 -18.34 -18.73
C GLY A 602 -4.43 -18.59 -20.01
N LYS A 603 -4.40 -17.67 -20.99
CA LYS A 603 -5.02 -17.90 -22.31
C LYS A 603 -4.49 -19.21 -22.91
N PRO A 604 -5.37 -20.21 -23.18
CA PRO A 604 -4.95 -21.61 -23.38
C PRO A 604 -3.97 -21.83 -24.54
N GLU A 605 -4.12 -21.09 -25.62
CA GLU A 605 -3.33 -21.22 -26.84
C GLU A 605 -1.83 -20.88 -26.65
N PHE A 606 -1.49 -20.14 -25.58
CA PHE A 606 -0.13 -19.70 -25.30
C PHE A 606 0.54 -20.49 -24.17
N GLN A 607 -0.16 -21.48 -23.62
CA GLN A 607 0.37 -22.27 -22.51
C GLN A 607 1.17 -23.47 -23.01
N ALA A 608 2.26 -23.78 -22.31
CA ALA A 608 3.04 -24.99 -22.58
C ALA A 608 2.24 -26.26 -22.23
N LYS A 609 2.34 -27.27 -23.10
CA LYS A 609 1.73 -28.58 -22.88
C LYS A 609 2.68 -29.54 -22.15
N THR A 610 3.98 -29.31 -22.25
CA THR A 610 5.03 -30.13 -21.67
C THR A 610 6.02 -29.26 -20.91
N PHE A 611 6.64 -29.86 -19.89
CA PHE A 611 7.64 -29.22 -19.06
C PHE A 611 8.95 -29.97 -19.13
N ARG A 612 10.05 -29.25 -18.95
CA ARG A 612 11.40 -29.80 -19.00
C ARG A 612 11.68 -30.59 -17.73
N LYS A 613 12.11 -31.84 -17.85
CA LYS A 613 12.60 -32.65 -16.73
C LYS A 613 13.99 -32.17 -16.34
N VAL A 614 14.16 -31.78 -15.10
CA VAL A 614 15.42 -31.33 -14.53
C VAL A 614 15.65 -32.09 -13.22
N PRO A 615 16.87 -32.60 -12.95
CA PRO A 615 17.18 -33.23 -11.68
C PRO A 615 16.89 -32.26 -10.52
N PRO A 616 16.43 -32.74 -9.37
CA PRO A 616 16.25 -31.89 -8.20
C PRO A 616 17.63 -31.36 -7.76
N ILE A 617 17.73 -30.04 -7.58
CA ILE A 617 18.95 -29.38 -7.09
C ILE A 617 19.08 -29.59 -5.58
N ILE A 618 17.96 -29.71 -4.90
CA ILE A 618 17.89 -30.00 -3.46
C ILE A 618 16.66 -30.90 -3.24
N ASP A 619 16.77 -31.90 -2.37
CA ASP A 619 15.61 -32.64 -1.89
C ASP A 619 14.77 -31.75 -0.95
N THR A 620 13.85 -31.02 -1.56
CA THR A 620 13.03 -30.02 -0.88
C THR A 620 11.73 -30.59 -0.29
N GLU A 621 11.39 -31.83 -0.61
CA GLU A 621 10.09 -32.41 -0.20
C GLU A 621 9.96 -32.62 1.31
N SER A 622 11.07 -32.82 2.04
CA SER A 622 10.95 -33.27 3.42
C SER A 622 11.16 -32.20 4.50
N ARG A 623 11.98 -31.19 4.29
CA ARG A 623 12.34 -30.26 5.36
C ARG A 623 11.69 -28.88 5.25
N PHE A 624 11.71 -28.28 4.08
CA PHE A 624 11.35 -26.88 3.93
C PHE A 624 9.85 -26.64 3.82
N LEU A 625 9.14 -27.40 2.99
CA LEU A 625 7.69 -27.32 2.87
C LEU A 625 7.01 -27.65 4.20
N ASN A 626 7.50 -28.64 4.94
CA ASN A 626 7.01 -28.96 6.26
C ASN A 626 7.25 -27.86 7.30
N THR A 627 8.34 -27.12 7.22
CA THR A 627 8.63 -26.01 8.14
C THR A 627 7.81 -24.77 7.75
N TYR A 628 7.65 -24.50 6.47
CA TYR A 628 6.88 -23.36 5.97
C TYR A 628 5.37 -23.52 6.25
N VAL A 629 4.81 -24.68 5.95
CA VAL A 629 3.37 -24.95 6.18
C VAL A 629 3.02 -25.09 7.66
N ARG A 630 3.95 -25.55 8.50
CA ARG A 630 3.70 -25.73 9.94
C ARG A 630 3.89 -24.47 10.79
N ASN A 631 4.62 -23.48 10.31
CA ASN A 631 4.88 -22.22 11.04
C ASN A 631 3.91 -21.11 10.64
N TRP A 632 2.91 -21.42 9.81
CA TRP A 632 1.81 -20.56 9.40
C TRP A 632 0.48 -21.15 9.82
#